data_017dda09697e83a7c0a6f21359349175
#
_entry.id   017dda09697e83a7c0a6f21359349175
#
_cell.length_a   1.000
_cell.length_b   1.000
_cell.length_c   1.000
_cell.angle_alpha   90.00
_cell.angle_beta   90.00
_cell.angle_gamma   90.00
#
_symmetry.space_group_name_H-M   'P 1'
#
loop_
_entity.id
_entity.type
_entity.pdbx_description
1 polymer ?
#
loop_
_entity_poly.entity_id
_entity_poly.type
_entity_poly.pdbx_seq_one_letter_code
_entity_poly.pdbx_strand_id
1 'polypeptide(L)'
;VGATYRFNRRDWTKGTGISAAEMQAVQNQLKSMNEKNASLRNRVNALEEEKRNQPVVTETKASNKLPDATEYVAFFDINKAYLSEKEAVNLEAYANLIKKYPENKFIITGYADKQTGSAEFNERLSKLRAEAVYNTLVDKYGVNKDQLTMEYKGGVDTMFRENPRLSRAAI
;
A
#
# COMPACT_ATOMS: atom_id res chain seq x y z
N VAL A 1 13.49 -31.49 -71.50
CA VAL A 1 13.45 -30.06 -71.25
C VAL A 1 13.72 -29.85 -69.78
N GLY A 2 14.96 -29.51 -69.40
CA GLY A 2 15.35 -29.25 -67.99
C GLY A 2 15.21 -27.78 -67.66
N ALA A 3 14.43 -27.48 -66.61
CA ALA A 3 14.31 -26.14 -66.09
C ALA A 3 15.34 -25.93 -64.94
N THR A 4 16.33 -25.08 -65.17
CA THR A 4 17.32 -24.67 -64.15
C THR A 4 16.81 -23.44 -63.41
N TYR A 5 16.51 -23.62 -62.13
CA TYR A 5 16.13 -22.51 -61.27
C TYR A 5 17.39 -21.87 -60.69
N ARG A 6 17.68 -20.62 -61.03
CA ARG A 6 18.75 -19.83 -60.42
C ARG A 6 18.22 -19.14 -59.18
N PHE A 7 18.64 -19.60 -58.00
CA PHE A 7 18.46 -18.80 -56.78
C PHE A 7 19.34 -17.55 -56.84
N ASN A 8 18.72 -16.35 -56.78
CA ASN A 8 19.45 -15.12 -56.57
C ASN A 8 20.33 -15.27 -55.32
N ARG A 9 21.64 -15.09 -55.48
CA ARG A 9 22.56 -14.93 -54.35
C ARG A 9 22.08 -13.68 -53.59
N ARG A 10 21.53 -13.88 -52.42
CA ARG A 10 21.46 -12.80 -51.44
C ARG A 10 22.89 -12.50 -51.05
N ASP A 11 23.37 -11.30 -51.31
CA ASP A 11 24.60 -10.80 -50.74
C ASP A 11 24.42 -10.77 -49.25
N TRP A 12 25.09 -11.73 -48.58
CA TRP A 12 25.26 -11.66 -47.14
C TRP A 12 26.21 -10.49 -46.89
N THR A 13 25.65 -9.31 -46.63
CA THR A 13 26.41 -8.23 -46.00
C THR A 13 26.93 -8.84 -44.70
N LYS A 14 28.25 -9.05 -44.61
CA LYS A 14 28.89 -9.36 -43.33
C LYS A 14 28.40 -8.32 -42.37
N GLY A 15 27.62 -8.77 -41.35
CA GLY A 15 27.26 -7.91 -40.25
C GLY A 15 28.52 -7.22 -39.77
N THR A 16 28.49 -5.93 -39.65
CA THR A 16 29.58 -5.11 -39.09
C THR A 16 29.91 -5.73 -37.76
N GLY A 17 30.95 -6.57 -37.73
CA GLY A 17 31.41 -7.19 -36.49
C GLY A 17 31.72 -6.04 -35.50
N ILE A 18 31.35 -6.23 -34.24
CA ILE A 18 31.71 -5.31 -33.17
C ILE A 18 33.19 -4.98 -33.29
N SER A 19 33.52 -3.72 -33.40
CA SER A 19 34.94 -3.30 -33.50
C SER A 19 35.70 -3.71 -32.24
N ALA A 20 37.01 -3.89 -32.36
CA ALA A 20 37.86 -4.22 -31.21
C ALA A 20 37.71 -3.16 -30.09
N ALA A 21 37.51 -1.90 -30.45
CA ALA A 21 37.31 -0.82 -29.53
C ALA A 21 35.96 -0.94 -28.77
N GLU A 22 34.88 -1.33 -29.45
CA GLU A 22 33.58 -1.57 -28.81
C GLU A 22 33.63 -2.80 -27.90
N MET A 23 34.31 -3.86 -28.30
CA MET A 23 34.52 -5.04 -27.45
C MET A 23 35.30 -4.70 -26.19
N GLN A 24 36.34 -3.87 -26.30
CA GLN A 24 37.13 -3.42 -25.16
C GLN A 24 36.28 -2.50 -24.24
N ALA A 25 35.44 -1.64 -24.79
CA ALA A 25 34.49 -0.82 -24.01
C ALA A 25 33.49 -1.68 -23.22
N VAL A 26 32.93 -2.71 -23.85
CA VAL A 26 32.02 -3.66 -23.19
C VAL A 26 32.75 -4.44 -22.09
N GLN A 27 33.96 -4.91 -22.34
CA GLN A 27 34.77 -5.59 -21.33
C GLN A 27 35.06 -4.69 -20.13
N ASN A 28 35.41 -3.42 -20.35
CA ASN A 28 35.64 -2.46 -19.28
C ASN A 28 34.36 -2.18 -18.47
N GLN A 29 33.21 -2.08 -19.16
CA GLN A 29 31.91 -1.93 -18.47
C GLN A 29 31.58 -3.18 -17.64
N LEU A 30 31.83 -4.36 -18.17
CA LEU A 30 31.58 -5.64 -17.49
C LEU A 30 32.46 -5.76 -16.24
N LYS A 31 33.74 -5.35 -16.33
CA LYS A 31 34.66 -5.30 -15.19
C LYS A 31 34.17 -4.33 -14.13
N SER A 32 33.80 -3.10 -14.51
CA SER A 32 33.26 -2.10 -13.58
C SER A 32 31.96 -2.58 -12.91
N MET A 33 31.07 -3.24 -13.65
CA MET A 33 29.83 -3.79 -13.12
C MET A 33 30.08 -4.95 -12.14
N ASN A 34 31.05 -5.81 -12.42
CA ASN A 34 31.46 -6.87 -11.51
C ASN A 34 32.07 -6.33 -10.21
N GLU A 35 32.89 -5.29 -10.30
CA GLU A 35 33.46 -4.61 -9.13
C GLU A 35 32.38 -3.98 -8.26
N LYS A 36 31.38 -3.31 -8.89
CA LYS A 36 30.20 -2.78 -8.19
C LYS A 36 29.36 -3.86 -7.53
N ASN A 37 29.14 -4.98 -8.23
CA ASN A 37 28.42 -6.11 -7.69
C ASN A 37 29.14 -6.75 -6.49
N ALA A 38 30.45 -6.87 -6.55
CA ALA A 38 31.26 -7.36 -5.44
C ALA A 38 31.16 -6.43 -4.22
N SER A 39 31.25 -5.12 -4.45
CA SER A 39 31.10 -4.11 -3.41
C SER A 39 29.70 -4.16 -2.78
N LEU A 40 28.65 -4.29 -3.60
CA LEU A 40 27.28 -4.38 -3.09
C LEU A 40 27.07 -5.67 -2.26
N ARG A 41 27.62 -6.81 -2.71
CA ARG A 41 27.55 -8.07 -1.94
C ARG A 41 28.26 -7.94 -0.59
N ASN A 42 29.43 -7.34 -0.56
CA ASN A 42 30.14 -7.10 0.70
C ASN A 42 29.35 -6.19 1.64
N ARG A 43 28.68 -5.17 1.10
CA ARG A 43 27.82 -4.27 1.88
C ARG A 43 26.55 -4.98 2.39
N VAL A 44 25.95 -5.85 1.59
CA VAL A 44 24.80 -6.67 2.03
C VAL A 44 25.23 -7.61 3.15
N ASN A 45 26.36 -8.32 3.00
CA ASN A 45 26.87 -9.23 4.03
C ASN A 45 27.20 -8.47 5.33
N ALA A 46 27.81 -7.29 5.24
CA ALA A 46 28.09 -6.46 6.40
C ALA A 46 26.81 -6.01 7.13
N LEU A 47 25.78 -5.62 6.38
CA LEU A 47 24.47 -5.25 6.94
C LEU A 47 23.73 -6.45 7.56
N GLU A 48 23.88 -7.64 6.95
CA GLU A 48 23.31 -8.88 7.51
C GLU A 48 24.03 -9.29 8.81
N GLU A 49 25.35 -9.15 8.88
CA GLU A 49 26.12 -9.36 10.10
C GLU A 49 25.79 -8.33 11.18
N GLU A 50 25.66 -7.06 10.81
CA GLU A 50 25.22 -6.00 11.73
C GLU A 50 23.82 -6.30 12.27
N LYS A 51 22.89 -6.74 11.43
CA LYS A 51 21.55 -7.17 11.82
C LYS A 51 21.56 -8.41 12.72
N ARG A 52 22.49 -9.34 12.47
CA ARG A 52 22.65 -10.55 13.30
C ARG A 52 23.30 -10.24 14.65
N ASN A 53 24.22 -9.28 14.68
CA ASN A 53 24.96 -8.87 15.87
C ASN A 53 24.26 -7.73 16.63
N GLN A 54 23.19 -7.14 16.08
CA GLN A 54 22.31 -6.33 16.89
C GLN A 54 21.83 -7.26 18.02
N PRO A 55 22.06 -6.90 19.29
CA PRO A 55 21.48 -7.68 20.37
C PRO A 55 20.00 -7.77 20.02
N VAL A 56 19.49 -9.00 19.91
CA VAL A 56 18.05 -9.23 19.93
C VAL A 56 17.62 -8.43 21.13
N VAL A 57 17.02 -7.28 20.89
CA VAL A 57 16.39 -6.51 21.94
C VAL A 57 15.30 -7.48 22.38
N THR A 58 15.67 -8.30 23.34
CA THR A 58 14.76 -9.10 24.13
C THR A 58 13.68 -8.10 24.46
N GLU A 59 12.49 -8.34 24.01
CA GLU A 59 11.31 -7.53 24.24
C GLU A 59 11.33 -7.02 25.69
N THR A 60 12.04 -5.92 25.89
CA THR A 60 11.78 -5.06 27.02
C THR A 60 10.34 -4.69 26.80
N LYS A 61 9.43 -5.20 27.67
CA LYS A 61 8.01 -4.87 27.76
C LYS A 61 7.71 -3.76 26.78
N ALA A 62 7.31 -4.15 25.55
CA ALA A 62 6.92 -3.19 24.55
C ALA A 62 5.94 -2.30 25.29
N SER A 63 6.25 -1.03 25.37
CA SER A 63 5.27 -0.08 25.83
C SER A 63 4.04 -0.41 24.99
N ASN A 64 2.95 -0.81 25.60
CA ASN A 64 1.68 -1.14 24.97
C ASN A 64 1.06 0.12 24.34
N LYS A 65 1.92 1.04 23.91
CA LYS A 65 1.54 2.28 23.27
C LYS A 65 1.50 2.04 21.77
N LEU A 66 0.31 2.22 21.21
CA LEU A 66 0.09 2.26 19.77
C LEU A 66 1.08 3.27 19.15
N PRO A 67 1.70 2.97 18.00
CA PRO A 67 2.50 3.96 17.29
C PRO A 67 1.70 5.22 17.03
N ASP A 68 2.29 6.40 17.25
CA ASP A 68 1.67 7.67 16.90
C ASP A 68 1.27 7.65 15.40
N ALA A 69 0.07 8.14 15.09
CA ALA A 69 -0.52 8.16 13.74
C ALA A 69 -0.97 6.80 13.16
N THR A 70 -1.69 6.01 13.95
CA THR A 70 -2.36 4.82 13.43
C THR A 70 -3.80 5.17 13.03
N GLU A 71 -3.95 5.99 12.01
CA GLU A 71 -5.26 6.29 11.43
C GLU A 71 -5.55 5.34 10.26
N TYR A 72 -6.78 4.87 10.16
CA TYR A 72 -7.29 4.12 9.03
C TYR A 72 -8.47 4.85 8.42
N VAL A 73 -8.45 5.01 7.10
CA VAL A 73 -9.53 5.69 6.37
C VAL A 73 -10.22 4.70 5.45
N ALA A 74 -11.49 4.41 5.73
CA ALA A 74 -12.36 3.64 4.84
C ALA A 74 -13.13 4.58 3.90
N PHE A 75 -13.00 4.39 2.60
CA PHE A 75 -13.68 5.19 1.60
C PHE A 75 -15.01 4.55 1.15
N PHE A 76 -15.99 5.40 0.88
CA PHE A 76 -17.31 4.98 0.43
C PHE A 76 -17.69 5.60 -0.91
N ASP A 77 -18.43 4.86 -1.68
CA ASP A 77 -19.05 5.39 -2.89
C ASP A 77 -20.12 6.45 -2.56
N ILE A 78 -20.47 7.25 -3.56
CA ILE A 78 -21.53 8.25 -3.43
C ILE A 78 -22.84 7.58 -3.00
N ASN A 79 -23.52 8.17 -2.01
CA ASN A 79 -24.79 7.69 -1.44
C ASN A 79 -24.75 6.25 -0.90
N LYS A 80 -23.57 5.70 -0.66
CA LYS A 80 -23.41 4.35 -0.11
C LYS A 80 -22.79 4.38 1.29
N ALA A 81 -23.21 3.42 2.10
CA ALA A 81 -22.69 3.18 3.45
C ALA A 81 -22.27 1.72 3.66
N TYR A 82 -22.07 0.94 2.59
CA TYR A 82 -21.50 -0.39 2.68
C TYR A 82 -20.02 -0.37 2.27
N LEU A 83 -19.23 -1.16 2.96
CA LEU A 83 -17.81 -1.34 2.66
C LEU A 83 -17.64 -2.21 1.39
N SER A 84 -16.77 -1.77 0.49
CA SER A 84 -16.34 -2.61 -0.63
C SER A 84 -15.51 -3.80 -0.10
N GLU A 85 -15.38 -4.86 -0.90
CA GLU A 85 -14.54 -6.01 -0.53
C GLU A 85 -13.09 -5.60 -0.28
N LYS A 86 -12.57 -4.64 -1.04
CA LYS A 86 -11.21 -4.10 -0.86
C LYS A 86 -11.07 -3.40 0.48
N GLU A 87 -12.03 -2.55 0.83
CA GLU A 87 -12.03 -1.87 2.13
C GLU A 87 -12.20 -2.85 3.29
N ALA A 88 -13.01 -3.90 3.11
CA ALA A 88 -13.17 -4.94 4.11
C ALA A 88 -11.85 -5.69 4.38
N VAL A 89 -11.06 -6.02 3.35
CA VAL A 89 -9.75 -6.66 3.51
C VAL A 89 -8.77 -5.73 4.24
N ASN A 90 -8.73 -4.45 3.88
CA ASN A 90 -7.89 -3.47 4.56
C ASN A 90 -8.29 -3.31 6.03
N LEU A 91 -9.60 -3.29 6.30
CA LEU A 91 -10.15 -3.20 7.66
C LEU A 91 -9.81 -4.42 8.53
N GLU A 92 -9.65 -5.61 7.92
CA GLU A 92 -9.21 -6.82 8.63
C GLU A 92 -7.81 -6.65 9.24
N ALA A 93 -6.88 -6.10 8.46
CA ALA A 93 -5.52 -5.82 8.94
C ALA A 93 -5.56 -4.85 10.14
N TYR A 94 -6.42 -3.84 10.06
CA TYR A 94 -6.61 -2.88 11.14
C TYR A 94 -7.31 -3.49 12.36
N ALA A 95 -8.28 -4.37 12.16
CA ALA A 95 -8.92 -5.12 13.24
C ALA A 95 -7.91 -5.98 14.03
N ASN A 96 -6.95 -6.59 13.31
CA ASN A 96 -5.86 -7.34 13.95
C ASN A 96 -4.93 -6.43 14.77
N LEU A 97 -4.70 -5.21 14.28
CA LEU A 97 -3.96 -4.19 15.03
C LEU A 97 -4.71 -3.82 16.32
N ILE A 98 -6.01 -3.50 16.25
CA ILE A 98 -6.84 -3.15 17.42
C ILE A 98 -6.78 -4.26 18.46
N LYS A 99 -6.94 -5.52 18.06
CA LYS A 99 -6.89 -6.67 18.97
C LYS A 99 -5.53 -6.87 19.63
N LYS A 100 -4.45 -6.43 19.00
CA LYS A 100 -3.10 -6.47 19.57
C LYS A 100 -2.92 -5.47 20.73
N TYR A 101 -3.74 -4.41 20.77
CA TYR A 101 -3.67 -3.35 21.78
C TYR A 101 -4.97 -3.24 22.58
N PRO A 102 -5.28 -4.22 23.47
CA PRO A 102 -6.58 -4.30 24.16
C PRO A 102 -6.86 -3.13 25.11
N GLU A 103 -5.83 -2.45 25.59
CA GLU A 103 -5.96 -1.31 26.50
C GLU A 103 -6.30 0.01 25.78
N ASN A 104 -6.15 0.03 24.43
CA ASN A 104 -6.38 1.24 23.66
C ASN A 104 -7.86 1.38 23.27
N LYS A 105 -8.31 2.62 23.20
CA LYS A 105 -9.64 3.00 22.72
C LYS A 105 -9.49 3.59 21.33
N PHE A 106 -10.46 3.31 20.48
CA PHE A 106 -10.51 3.77 19.08
C PHE A 106 -11.81 4.47 18.82
N ILE A 107 -11.76 5.56 18.08
CA ILE A 107 -12.94 6.34 17.68
C ILE A 107 -13.16 6.11 16.19
N ILE A 108 -14.38 5.73 15.83
CA ILE A 108 -14.81 5.59 14.44
C ILE A 108 -15.64 6.79 14.10
N THR A 109 -15.10 7.69 13.29
CA THR A 109 -15.79 8.91 12.90
C THR A 109 -16.28 8.83 11.45
N GLY A 110 -17.58 8.80 11.24
CA GLY A 110 -18.19 8.80 9.92
C GLY A 110 -18.34 10.22 9.34
N TYR A 111 -18.14 10.33 8.04
CA TYR A 111 -18.23 11.57 7.29
C TYR A 111 -19.06 11.41 6.01
N ALA A 112 -19.64 12.51 5.54
CA ALA A 112 -20.26 12.60 4.23
C ALA A 112 -19.71 13.80 3.45
N ASP A 113 -19.92 13.81 2.14
CA ASP A 113 -19.53 14.90 1.26
C ASP A 113 -20.59 16.02 1.34
N LYS A 114 -20.20 17.21 1.78
CA LYS A 114 -21.09 18.37 1.92
C LYS A 114 -21.63 18.89 0.58
N GLN A 115 -20.93 18.64 -0.51
CA GLN A 115 -21.32 19.13 -1.83
C GLN A 115 -22.52 18.36 -2.42
N THR A 116 -22.83 17.19 -1.87
CA THR A 116 -23.92 16.34 -2.35
C THR A 116 -24.92 16.04 -1.23
N GLY A 117 -26.21 16.19 -1.51
CA GLY A 117 -27.28 15.90 -0.56
C GLY A 117 -27.60 17.05 0.41
N SER A 118 -28.67 16.88 1.20
CA SER A 118 -29.04 17.81 2.27
C SER A 118 -28.22 17.56 3.55
N ALA A 119 -28.20 18.52 4.45
CA ALA A 119 -27.51 18.38 5.75
C ALA A 119 -28.02 17.17 6.54
N GLU A 120 -29.35 16.99 6.60
CA GLU A 120 -29.98 15.84 7.27
C GLU A 120 -29.63 14.50 6.63
N PHE A 121 -29.59 14.47 5.28
CA PHE A 121 -29.17 13.28 4.56
C PHE A 121 -27.72 12.92 4.85
N ASN A 122 -26.83 13.92 4.84
CA ASN A 122 -25.40 13.73 5.10
C ASN A 122 -25.13 13.32 6.55
N GLU A 123 -25.87 13.85 7.51
CA GLU A 123 -25.79 13.41 8.90
C GLU A 123 -26.14 11.93 9.03
N ARG A 124 -27.28 11.53 8.47
CA ARG A 124 -27.69 10.12 8.47
C ARG A 124 -26.69 9.23 7.74
N LEU A 125 -26.17 9.68 6.58
CA LEU A 125 -25.21 8.90 5.79
C LEU A 125 -23.89 8.73 6.53
N SER A 126 -23.39 9.77 7.21
CA SER A 126 -22.18 9.69 8.01
C SER A 126 -22.32 8.69 9.18
N LYS A 127 -23.48 8.71 9.83
CA LYS A 127 -23.81 7.73 10.88
C LYS A 127 -23.79 6.29 10.34
N LEU A 128 -24.48 6.03 9.23
CA LEU A 128 -24.52 4.70 8.59
C LEU A 128 -23.14 4.21 8.19
N ARG A 129 -22.24 5.09 7.77
CA ARG A 129 -20.85 4.74 7.44
C ARG A 129 -20.04 4.34 8.67
N ALA A 130 -20.15 5.09 9.76
CA ALA A 130 -19.53 4.72 11.04
C ALA A 130 -20.07 3.37 11.55
N GLU A 131 -21.39 3.15 11.47
CA GLU A 131 -22.03 1.88 11.84
C GLU A 131 -21.55 0.72 10.96
N ALA A 132 -21.37 0.92 9.65
CA ALA A 132 -20.86 -0.13 8.76
C ALA A 132 -19.45 -0.58 9.14
N VAL A 133 -18.55 0.35 9.46
CA VAL A 133 -17.19 0.04 9.93
C VAL A 133 -17.25 -0.65 11.29
N TYR A 134 -18.02 -0.09 12.24
CA TYR A 134 -18.16 -0.65 13.57
C TYR A 134 -18.68 -2.09 13.54
N ASN A 135 -19.77 -2.34 12.83
CA ASN A 135 -20.36 -3.68 12.73
C ASN A 135 -19.39 -4.66 12.05
N THR A 136 -18.66 -4.21 11.04
CA THR A 136 -17.66 -5.07 10.39
C THR A 136 -16.52 -5.42 11.34
N LEU A 137 -16.02 -4.48 12.12
CA LEU A 137 -14.99 -4.74 13.13
C LEU A 137 -15.47 -5.70 14.23
N VAL A 138 -16.68 -5.51 14.71
CA VAL A 138 -17.25 -6.32 15.81
C VAL A 138 -17.73 -7.67 15.30
N ASP A 139 -18.66 -7.69 14.34
CA ASP A 139 -19.39 -8.89 13.96
C ASP A 139 -18.57 -9.81 13.04
N LYS A 140 -17.79 -9.22 12.12
CA LYS A 140 -16.98 -10.00 11.19
C LYS A 140 -15.59 -10.30 11.72
N TYR A 141 -14.94 -9.33 12.35
CA TYR A 141 -13.54 -9.48 12.79
C TYR A 141 -13.36 -9.68 14.29
N GLY A 142 -14.42 -9.64 15.09
CA GLY A 142 -14.39 -9.98 16.51
C GLY A 142 -13.58 -9.00 17.37
N VAL A 143 -13.63 -7.71 17.06
CA VAL A 143 -13.05 -6.65 17.88
C VAL A 143 -13.93 -6.42 19.10
N ASN A 144 -13.33 -6.17 20.26
CA ASN A 144 -14.07 -5.89 21.48
C ASN A 144 -14.82 -4.55 21.37
N LYS A 145 -16.12 -4.57 21.62
CA LYS A 145 -17.00 -3.40 21.60
C LYS A 145 -16.53 -2.29 22.55
N ASP A 146 -15.98 -2.67 23.69
CA ASP A 146 -15.51 -1.71 24.70
C ASP A 146 -14.30 -0.90 24.24
N GLN A 147 -13.62 -1.31 23.19
CA GLN A 147 -12.52 -0.56 22.58
C GLN A 147 -13.00 0.48 21.56
N LEU A 148 -14.26 0.42 21.12
CA LEU A 148 -14.76 1.20 20.01
C LEU A 148 -15.79 2.24 20.47
N THR A 149 -15.63 3.47 19.99
CA THR A 149 -16.61 4.55 20.13
C THR A 149 -16.97 5.07 18.75
N MET A 150 -18.24 5.38 18.51
CA MET A 150 -18.70 5.92 17.24
C MET A 150 -19.01 7.41 17.34
N GLU A 151 -18.56 8.15 16.35
CA GLU A 151 -18.91 9.55 16.10
C GLU A 151 -19.34 9.74 14.65
N TYR A 152 -20.08 10.81 14.37
CA TYR A 152 -20.42 11.19 13.01
C TYR A 152 -20.48 12.72 12.89
N LYS A 153 -19.96 13.22 11.77
CA LYS A 153 -19.75 14.66 11.54
C LYS A 153 -20.63 15.24 10.43
N GLY A 154 -21.52 14.42 9.84
CA GLY A 154 -22.36 14.86 8.72
C GLY A 154 -21.55 15.21 7.47
N GLY A 155 -21.98 16.22 6.75
CA GLY A 155 -21.30 16.71 5.55
C GLY A 155 -20.13 17.62 5.90
N VAL A 156 -18.94 17.26 5.41
CA VAL A 156 -17.70 18.03 5.54
C VAL A 156 -17.10 18.35 4.17
N ASP A 157 -16.47 19.52 4.05
CA ASP A 157 -15.82 19.98 2.82
C ASP A 157 -14.32 20.18 2.97
N THR A 158 -13.78 20.02 4.17
CA THR A 158 -12.42 20.42 4.52
C THR A 158 -11.44 19.28 4.69
N MET A 159 -11.89 18.02 4.77
CA MET A 159 -11.03 16.87 5.04
C MET A 159 -9.99 16.65 3.91
N PHE A 160 -10.43 16.76 2.67
CA PHE A 160 -9.57 16.67 1.49
C PHE A 160 -9.86 17.87 0.58
N ARG A 161 -9.21 18.99 0.83
CA ARG A 161 -9.47 20.29 0.18
C ARG A 161 -9.45 20.24 -1.35
N GLU A 162 -8.56 19.45 -1.94
CA GLU A 162 -8.40 19.32 -3.40
C GLU A 162 -9.37 18.31 -4.02
N ASN A 163 -9.92 17.41 -3.20
CA ASN A 163 -10.85 16.40 -3.68
C ASN A 163 -11.97 16.13 -2.65
N PRO A 164 -13.03 16.95 -2.66
CA PRO A 164 -14.14 16.80 -1.71
C PRO A 164 -14.83 15.43 -1.74
N ARG A 165 -14.74 14.72 -2.88
CA ARG A 165 -15.31 13.36 -3.02
C ARG A 165 -14.67 12.35 -2.07
N LEU A 166 -13.42 12.58 -1.67
CA LEU A 166 -12.73 11.74 -0.69
C LEU A 166 -13.25 11.94 0.74
N SER A 167 -14.01 13.02 1.02
CA SER A 167 -14.63 13.23 2.32
C SER A 167 -15.77 12.24 2.66
N ARG A 168 -16.03 11.28 1.78
CA ARG A 168 -16.94 10.16 1.99
C ARG A 168 -16.21 9.00 2.67
N ALA A 169 -15.88 9.19 3.94
CA ALA A 169 -15.01 8.30 4.67
C ALA A 169 -15.55 7.95 6.07
N ALA A 170 -14.96 6.94 6.68
CA ALA A 170 -14.97 6.71 8.13
C ALA A 170 -13.51 6.45 8.58
N ILE A 171 -13.11 7.10 9.66
CA ILE A 171 -11.74 7.10 10.17
C ILE A 171 -11.74 6.54 11.58
#